data_70de0dcbfa53b36aed6422b1542beab6
#
_entry.id   70de0dcbfa53b36aed6422b1542beab6
#
_cell.length_a   1.000
_cell.length_b   1.000
_cell.length_c   1.000
_cell.angle_alpha   90.00
_cell.angle_beta   90.00
_cell.angle_gamma   90.00
#
_symmetry.space_group_name_H-M   'P 1'
#
loop_
_entity.id
_entity.type
_entity.pdbx_description
1 polymer ?
#
loop_
_entity_poly.entity_id
_entity_poly.type
_entity_poly.pdbx_seq_one_letter_code
_entity_poly.pdbx_strand_id
1 'polypeptide(L)'
;IVAPSLEAGDRAGELSKSLLQLSEMMYLQHNLYTKVAGALFVPKMSAILMSLMIVAYIKIAIPEFVQLYKDNNMDIPVVVSVVSGIVNGIVNNWYVTILVVYLFWKGWKWFSSHNVTLVDTWKLRIPIYKKLHYIFLQHQFASIISLMLGSGLTVPDALVQAQKVVENSIMADAIGRVRLDITRGLSFTQSLVKNNGDGIFDRMLVASINAGERSNSLSNSLQANCKYYERTLTNMIDPVSTKIT
;
A
#
# COMPACT_ATOMS: atom_id res chain seq x y z
N ILE A 1 6.48 8.34 15.45
CA ILE A 1 7.22 7.15 15.92
C ILE A 1 8.51 7.59 16.62
N VAL A 2 9.31 8.48 16.02
CA VAL A 2 10.66 8.86 16.53
C VAL A 2 10.61 9.39 17.96
N ALA A 3 9.79 10.40 18.25
CA ALA A 3 9.76 11.02 19.57
C ALA A 3 9.37 10.07 20.72
N PRO A 4 8.29 9.26 20.62
CA PRO A 4 7.94 8.32 21.69
C PRO A 4 8.96 7.21 21.93
N SER A 5 9.61 6.68 20.89
CA SER A 5 10.61 5.64 21.04
C SER A 5 11.92 6.17 21.67
N LEU A 6 12.29 7.42 21.36
CA LEU A 6 13.43 8.08 21.99
C LEU A 6 13.18 8.38 23.46
N GLU A 7 12.00 8.90 23.80
CA GLU A 7 11.61 9.18 25.17
C GLU A 7 11.55 7.91 26.04
N ALA A 8 11.04 6.81 25.46
CA ALA A 8 11.03 5.51 26.13
C ALA A 8 12.44 4.93 26.33
N GLY A 9 13.29 5.02 25.29
CA GLY A 9 14.68 4.58 25.35
C GLY A 9 15.54 5.38 26.35
N ASP A 10 15.29 6.68 26.46
CA ASP A 10 15.94 7.55 27.43
C ASP A 10 15.57 7.17 28.88
N ARG A 11 14.27 6.96 29.13
CA ARG A 11 13.78 6.50 30.45
C ARG A 11 14.30 5.11 30.84
N ALA A 12 14.52 4.22 29.88
CA ALA A 12 15.04 2.88 30.12
C ALA A 12 16.57 2.81 30.20
N GLY A 13 17.28 3.91 29.90
CA GLY A 13 18.73 3.93 29.79
C GLY A 13 19.28 3.17 28.55
N GLU A 14 18.42 2.80 27.60
CA GLU A 14 18.75 2.05 26.38
C GLU A 14 18.59 2.89 25.11
N LEU A 15 18.86 4.18 25.17
CA LEU A 15 18.69 5.12 24.05
C LEU A 15 19.40 4.68 22.78
N SER A 16 20.62 4.15 22.92
CA SER A 16 21.43 3.66 21.79
C SER A 16 20.77 2.49 21.07
N LYS A 17 20.19 1.55 21.82
CA LYS A 17 19.47 0.39 21.26
C LYS A 17 18.17 0.80 20.55
N SER A 18 17.42 1.72 21.16
CA SER A 18 16.20 2.28 20.56
C SER A 18 16.48 3.05 19.27
N LEU A 19 17.58 3.80 19.21
CA LEU A 19 18.04 4.49 18.00
C LEU A 19 18.44 3.52 16.88
N LEU A 20 19.18 2.46 17.21
CA LEU A 20 19.54 1.41 16.25
C LEU A 20 18.31 0.72 15.68
N GLN A 21 17.39 0.30 16.53
CA GLN A 21 16.14 -0.34 16.09
C GLN A 21 15.28 0.59 15.23
N LEU A 22 15.20 1.88 15.59
CA LEU A 22 14.48 2.88 14.82
C LEU A 22 15.12 3.12 13.45
N SER A 23 16.47 3.21 13.40
CA SER A 23 17.20 3.38 12.14
C SER A 23 17.02 2.17 11.22
N GLU A 24 17.08 0.96 11.77
CA GLU A 24 16.85 -0.28 11.02
C GLU A 24 15.41 -0.34 10.47
N MET A 25 14.42 -0.01 11.29
CA MET A 25 13.03 0.06 10.86
C MET A 25 12.81 1.09 9.74
N MET A 26 13.35 2.29 9.86
CA MET A 26 13.25 3.32 8.82
C MET A 26 13.96 2.91 7.54
N TYR A 27 15.13 2.29 7.64
CA TYR A 27 15.87 1.74 6.51
C TYR A 27 15.07 0.64 5.77
N LEU A 28 14.47 -0.29 6.51
CA LEU A 28 13.63 -1.34 5.96
C LEU A 28 12.39 -0.80 5.27
N GLN A 29 11.69 0.16 5.89
CA GLN A 29 10.55 0.82 5.26
C GLN A 29 10.96 1.53 3.97
N HIS A 30 12.05 2.29 3.98
CA HIS A 30 12.55 2.96 2.79
C HIS A 30 12.91 1.96 1.67
N ASN A 31 13.59 0.86 2.00
CA ASN A 31 13.95 -0.18 1.03
C ASN A 31 12.72 -0.88 0.43
N LEU A 32 11.68 -1.14 1.22
CA LEU A 32 10.44 -1.70 0.70
C LEU A 32 9.75 -0.72 -0.26
N TYR A 33 9.66 0.56 0.10
CA TYR A 33 9.11 1.59 -0.79
C TYR A 33 9.90 1.72 -2.11
N THR A 34 11.21 1.75 -2.05
CA THR A 34 12.07 1.86 -3.25
C THR A 34 12.00 0.61 -4.12
N LYS A 35 11.94 -0.58 -3.55
CA LYS A 35 11.76 -1.84 -4.30
C LYS A 35 10.39 -1.87 -4.99
N VAL A 36 9.30 -1.51 -4.31
CA VAL A 36 7.96 -1.44 -4.91
C VAL A 36 7.90 -0.39 -6.01
N ALA A 37 8.46 0.80 -5.77
CA ALA A 37 8.51 1.87 -6.76
C ALA A 37 9.35 1.47 -7.99
N GLY A 38 10.49 0.82 -7.77
CA GLY A 38 11.36 0.29 -8.82
C GLY A 38 10.68 -0.79 -9.65
N ALA A 39 10.01 -1.75 -9.01
CA ALA A 39 9.27 -2.82 -9.70
C ALA A 39 8.13 -2.27 -10.58
N LEU A 40 7.51 -1.15 -10.19
CA LEU A 40 6.45 -0.51 -10.96
C LEU A 40 6.95 0.45 -12.03
N PHE A 41 8.25 0.77 -12.05
CA PHE A 41 8.81 1.74 -13.00
C PHE A 41 8.75 1.20 -14.44
N VAL A 42 9.22 -0.02 -14.67
CA VAL A 42 9.24 -0.66 -16.00
C VAL A 42 7.84 -0.82 -16.59
N PRO A 43 6.83 -1.40 -15.87
CA PRO A 43 5.46 -1.45 -16.35
C PRO A 43 4.85 -0.08 -16.68
N LYS A 44 5.14 0.95 -15.86
CA LYS A 44 4.67 2.32 -16.14
C LYS A 44 5.27 2.87 -17.42
N MET A 45 6.58 2.73 -17.62
CA MET A 45 7.26 3.21 -18.82
C MET A 45 6.79 2.47 -20.06
N SER A 46 6.65 1.13 -20.00
CA SER A 46 6.13 0.35 -21.13
C SER A 46 4.69 0.72 -21.48
N ALA A 47 3.82 0.94 -20.49
CA ALA A 47 2.46 1.38 -20.73
C ALA A 47 2.36 2.77 -21.37
N ILE A 48 3.23 3.70 -20.96
CA ILE A 48 3.32 5.04 -21.56
C ILE A 48 3.79 4.92 -23.02
N LEU A 49 4.87 4.18 -23.30
CA LEU A 49 5.37 3.98 -24.65
C LEU A 49 4.32 3.30 -25.55
N MET A 50 3.67 2.26 -25.04
CA MET A 50 2.64 1.53 -25.78
C MET A 50 1.43 2.42 -26.11
N SER A 51 0.97 3.24 -25.16
CA SER A 51 -0.13 4.20 -25.40
C SER A 51 0.27 5.26 -26.43
N LEU A 52 1.50 5.73 -26.40
CA LEU A 52 2.02 6.72 -27.35
C LEU A 52 2.13 6.12 -28.76
N MET A 53 2.60 4.87 -28.89
CA MET A 53 2.62 4.14 -30.17
C MET A 53 1.22 3.91 -30.73
N ILE A 54 0.25 3.53 -29.88
CA ILE A 54 -1.14 3.34 -30.31
C ILE A 54 -1.73 4.65 -30.85
N VAL A 55 -1.53 5.76 -30.16
CA VAL A 55 -1.99 7.09 -30.61
C VAL A 55 -1.36 7.49 -31.94
N ALA A 56 -0.04 7.28 -32.07
CA ALA A 56 0.69 7.56 -33.32
C ALA A 56 0.17 6.68 -34.48
N TYR A 57 -0.01 5.38 -34.23
CA TYR A 57 -0.55 4.45 -35.23
C TYR A 57 -1.96 4.85 -35.70
N ILE A 58 -2.85 5.18 -34.78
CA ILE A 58 -4.20 5.62 -35.09
C ILE A 58 -4.18 6.89 -35.94
N LYS A 59 -3.29 7.86 -35.63
CA LYS A 59 -3.14 9.09 -36.42
C LYS A 59 -2.65 8.86 -37.84
N ILE A 60 -1.87 7.84 -38.09
CA ILE A 60 -1.35 7.52 -39.43
C ILE A 60 -2.34 6.64 -40.18
N ALA A 61 -2.78 5.54 -39.57
CA ALA A 61 -3.58 4.53 -40.26
C ALA A 61 -5.05 4.98 -40.50
N ILE A 62 -5.69 5.65 -39.54
CA ILE A 62 -7.10 6.02 -39.69
C ILE A 62 -7.39 6.92 -40.89
N PRO A 63 -6.60 7.99 -41.18
CA PRO A 63 -6.86 8.82 -42.35
C PRO A 63 -6.79 8.03 -43.68
N GLU A 64 -5.83 7.10 -43.77
CA GLU A 64 -5.71 6.22 -44.94
C GLU A 64 -6.93 5.33 -45.13
N PHE A 65 -7.42 4.71 -44.06
CA PHE A 65 -8.66 3.94 -44.11
C PHE A 65 -9.86 4.78 -44.49
N VAL A 66 -10.00 5.98 -43.92
CA VAL A 66 -11.09 6.90 -44.26
C VAL A 66 -11.06 7.29 -45.74
N GLN A 67 -9.88 7.52 -46.31
CA GLN A 67 -9.73 7.78 -47.74
C GLN A 67 -10.11 6.60 -48.60
N LEU A 68 -9.65 5.37 -48.26
CA LEU A 68 -10.02 4.14 -48.95
C LEU A 68 -11.56 3.92 -49.00
N TYR A 69 -12.29 4.19 -47.90
CA TYR A 69 -13.73 4.08 -47.86
C TYR A 69 -14.41 5.13 -48.74
N LYS A 70 -13.90 6.38 -48.74
CA LYS A 70 -14.42 7.46 -49.58
C LYS A 70 -14.20 7.19 -51.07
N ASP A 71 -12.99 6.74 -51.42
CA ASP A 71 -12.62 6.48 -52.85
C ASP A 71 -13.45 5.31 -53.45
N ASN A 72 -13.88 4.39 -52.59
CA ASN A 72 -14.76 3.27 -53.03
C ASN A 72 -16.26 3.52 -52.82
N ASN A 73 -16.65 4.75 -52.47
CA ASN A 73 -18.05 5.12 -52.17
C ASN A 73 -18.71 4.21 -51.10
N MET A 74 -17.92 3.75 -50.13
CA MET A 74 -18.44 2.93 -49.02
C MET A 74 -18.66 3.78 -47.77
N ASP A 75 -19.67 3.41 -46.98
CA ASP A 75 -19.93 4.05 -45.69
C ASP A 75 -18.81 3.77 -44.69
N ILE A 76 -18.34 4.81 -43.98
CA ILE A 76 -17.29 4.69 -42.97
C ILE A 76 -17.86 3.97 -41.74
N PRO A 77 -17.28 2.86 -41.28
CA PRO A 77 -17.75 2.18 -40.07
C PRO A 77 -17.76 3.11 -38.86
N VAL A 78 -18.85 3.02 -38.07
CA VAL A 78 -19.07 3.86 -36.88
C VAL A 78 -17.88 3.78 -35.91
N VAL A 79 -17.27 2.60 -35.78
CA VAL A 79 -16.08 2.40 -34.93
C VAL A 79 -14.92 3.28 -35.39
N VAL A 80 -14.66 3.38 -36.68
CA VAL A 80 -13.58 4.21 -37.24
C VAL A 80 -13.86 5.70 -37.00
N SER A 81 -15.08 6.14 -37.19
CA SER A 81 -15.47 7.54 -36.95
C SER A 81 -15.38 7.94 -35.47
N VAL A 82 -15.80 7.07 -34.55
CA VAL A 82 -15.71 7.31 -33.10
C VAL A 82 -14.27 7.35 -32.64
N VAL A 83 -13.44 6.36 -33.03
CA VAL A 83 -12.02 6.31 -32.65
C VAL A 83 -11.25 7.52 -33.22
N SER A 84 -11.49 7.90 -34.48
CA SER A 84 -10.89 9.09 -35.06
C SER A 84 -11.31 10.37 -34.36
N GLY A 85 -12.57 10.49 -33.99
CA GLY A 85 -13.08 11.63 -33.22
C GLY A 85 -12.42 11.77 -31.86
N ILE A 86 -12.28 10.67 -31.11
CA ILE A 86 -11.62 10.65 -29.80
C ILE A 86 -10.14 11.04 -29.94
N VAL A 87 -9.40 10.42 -30.87
CA VAL A 87 -7.97 10.68 -31.04
C VAL A 87 -7.71 12.10 -31.52
N ASN A 88 -8.49 12.58 -32.48
CA ASN A 88 -8.39 13.97 -32.96
C ASN A 88 -8.75 14.98 -31.84
N GLY A 89 -9.77 14.67 -31.04
CA GLY A 89 -10.12 15.47 -29.86
C GLY A 89 -8.98 15.58 -28.87
N ILE A 90 -8.33 14.46 -28.54
CA ILE A 90 -7.19 14.40 -27.60
C ILE A 90 -5.97 15.16 -28.15
N VAL A 91 -5.64 14.95 -29.42
CA VAL A 91 -4.39 15.49 -30.00
C VAL A 91 -4.53 16.95 -30.37
N ASN A 92 -5.65 17.36 -30.97
CA ASN A 92 -5.84 18.76 -31.38
C ASN A 92 -6.11 19.69 -30.18
N ASN A 93 -6.72 19.15 -29.11
CA ASN A 93 -7.00 19.89 -27.88
C ASN A 93 -6.14 19.39 -26.70
N TRP A 94 -4.85 19.17 -26.93
CA TRP A 94 -3.94 18.62 -25.93
C TRP A 94 -3.97 19.37 -24.59
N TYR A 95 -4.14 20.71 -24.63
CA TYR A 95 -4.27 21.56 -23.44
C TYR A 95 -5.55 21.27 -22.65
N VAL A 96 -6.68 20.98 -23.34
CA VAL A 96 -7.95 20.57 -22.70
C VAL A 96 -7.79 19.20 -22.07
N THR A 97 -7.11 18.30 -22.75
CA THR A 97 -6.82 16.95 -22.23
C THR A 97 -5.98 17.00 -20.95
N ILE A 98 -4.93 17.84 -20.93
CA ILE A 98 -4.13 18.08 -19.72
C ILE A 98 -4.99 18.68 -18.60
N LEU A 99 -5.84 19.66 -18.92
CA LEU A 99 -6.74 20.26 -17.94
C LEU A 99 -7.72 19.24 -17.34
N VAL A 100 -8.34 18.39 -18.19
CA VAL A 100 -9.24 17.32 -17.75
C VAL A 100 -8.52 16.31 -16.86
N VAL A 101 -7.33 15.87 -17.25
CA VAL A 101 -6.51 14.95 -16.45
C VAL A 101 -6.14 15.59 -15.09
N TYR A 102 -5.77 16.87 -15.09
CA TYR A 102 -5.47 17.61 -13.85
C TYR A 102 -6.70 17.73 -12.94
N LEU A 103 -7.87 18.09 -13.50
CA LEU A 103 -9.12 18.18 -12.75
C LEU A 103 -9.55 16.81 -12.21
N PHE A 104 -9.40 15.75 -13.01
CA PHE A 104 -9.67 14.39 -12.58
C PHE A 104 -8.74 13.97 -11.43
N TRP A 105 -7.42 14.26 -11.54
CA TRP A 105 -6.45 13.98 -10.48
C TRP A 105 -6.75 14.75 -9.18
N LYS A 106 -7.09 16.04 -9.30
CA LYS A 106 -7.47 16.88 -8.15
C LYS A 106 -8.78 16.43 -7.53
N GLY A 107 -9.78 16.11 -8.35
CA GLY A 107 -11.07 15.55 -7.92
C GLY A 107 -10.89 14.19 -7.20
N TRP A 108 -10.05 13.30 -7.76
CA TRP A 108 -9.71 12.03 -7.13
C TRP A 108 -9.04 12.20 -5.78
N LYS A 109 -8.08 13.13 -5.68
CA LYS A 109 -7.39 13.43 -4.43
C LYS A 109 -8.35 14.00 -3.37
N TRP A 110 -9.24 14.89 -3.77
CA TRP A 110 -10.27 15.44 -2.90
C TRP A 110 -11.28 14.37 -2.44
N PHE A 111 -11.75 13.53 -3.35
CA PHE A 111 -12.63 12.40 -3.06
C PHE A 111 -11.97 11.39 -2.11
N SER A 112 -10.71 11.04 -2.38
CA SER A 112 -9.92 10.13 -1.56
C SER A 112 -9.69 10.66 -0.13
N SER A 113 -9.54 11.97 0.05
CA SER A 113 -9.35 12.57 1.37
C SER A 113 -10.64 12.66 2.20
N HIS A 114 -11.80 12.74 1.53
CA HIS A 114 -13.11 12.81 2.22
C HIS A 114 -13.70 11.43 2.54
N ASN A 115 -13.34 10.39 1.77
CA ASN A 115 -13.89 9.04 1.90
C ASN A 115 -12.77 8.01 2.16
N VAL A 116 -11.94 8.25 3.18
CA VAL A 116 -10.78 7.41 3.52
C VAL A 116 -11.18 5.95 3.70
N THR A 117 -12.27 5.68 4.43
CA THR A 117 -12.78 4.32 4.68
C THR A 117 -13.20 3.58 3.41
N LEU A 118 -13.86 4.26 2.45
CA LEU A 118 -14.27 3.67 1.18
C LEU A 118 -13.05 3.34 0.30
N VAL A 119 -12.09 4.25 0.22
CA VAL A 119 -10.86 4.06 -0.56
C VAL A 119 -10.02 2.93 0.01
N ASP A 120 -9.89 2.83 1.32
CA ASP A 120 -9.17 1.76 2.01
C ASP A 120 -9.86 0.40 1.82
N THR A 121 -11.20 0.37 1.84
CA THR A 121 -11.97 -0.84 1.52
C THR A 121 -11.76 -1.28 0.07
N TRP A 122 -11.70 -0.33 -0.89
CA TRP A 122 -11.44 -0.62 -2.30
C TRP A 122 -10.01 -1.13 -2.53
N LYS A 123 -9.01 -0.54 -1.89
CA LYS A 123 -7.62 -1.03 -1.93
C LYS A 123 -7.52 -2.49 -1.46
N LEU A 124 -8.30 -2.85 -0.43
CA LEU A 124 -8.35 -4.22 0.09
C LEU A 124 -9.14 -5.19 -0.82
N ARG A 125 -9.93 -4.70 -1.80
CA ARG A 125 -10.69 -5.55 -2.74
C ARG A 125 -9.94 -5.92 -4.01
N ILE A 126 -8.92 -5.16 -4.44
CA ILE A 126 -8.15 -5.47 -5.65
C ILE A 126 -7.25 -6.69 -5.39
N PRO A 127 -7.44 -7.85 -6.06
CA PRO A 127 -6.86 -9.13 -5.64
C PRO A 127 -5.33 -9.15 -5.63
N ILE A 128 -4.67 -8.50 -6.60
CA ILE A 128 -3.20 -8.46 -6.69
C ILE A 128 -2.62 -7.48 -5.66
N TYR A 129 -3.24 -6.32 -5.51
CA TYR A 129 -2.83 -5.28 -4.56
C TYR A 129 -3.19 -5.67 -3.11
N LYS A 130 -4.31 -6.37 -2.92
CA LYS A 130 -4.82 -6.82 -1.62
C LYS A 130 -3.78 -7.60 -0.82
N LYS A 131 -3.18 -8.62 -1.43
CA LYS A 131 -2.24 -9.51 -0.73
C LYS A 131 -0.96 -8.76 -0.33
N LEU A 132 -0.40 -7.96 -1.24
CA LEU A 132 0.79 -7.16 -0.97
C LEU A 132 0.53 -6.11 0.12
N HIS A 133 -0.55 -5.36 -0.02
CA HIS A 133 -0.93 -4.32 0.94
C HIS A 133 -1.28 -4.90 2.31
N TYR A 134 -1.98 -6.05 2.34
CA TYR A 134 -2.29 -6.77 3.58
C TYR A 134 -1.02 -7.16 4.34
N ILE A 135 -0.06 -7.81 3.67
CA ILE A 135 1.20 -8.22 4.29
C ILE A 135 2.01 -6.99 4.74
N PHE A 136 1.99 -5.90 3.97
CA PHE A 136 2.63 -4.64 4.34
C PHE A 136 2.05 -4.07 5.63
N LEU A 137 0.72 -4.06 5.79
CA LEU A 137 0.06 -3.61 7.02
C LEU A 137 0.41 -4.48 8.23
N GLN A 138 0.48 -5.83 8.06
CA GLN A 138 0.92 -6.73 9.12
C GLN A 138 2.36 -6.45 9.54
N HIS A 139 3.25 -6.26 8.55
CA HIS A 139 4.65 -5.89 8.79
C HIS A 139 4.74 -4.56 9.55
N GLN A 140 4.02 -3.53 9.10
CA GLN A 140 4.02 -2.21 9.73
C GLN A 140 3.56 -2.29 11.19
N PHE A 141 2.45 -2.98 11.46
CA PHE A 141 1.93 -3.19 12.80
C PHE A 141 2.93 -3.94 13.69
N ALA A 142 3.43 -5.09 13.23
CA ALA A 142 4.38 -5.90 14.00
C ALA A 142 5.68 -5.13 14.30
N SER A 143 6.20 -4.37 13.34
CA SER A 143 7.42 -3.55 13.49
C SER A 143 7.25 -2.47 14.55
N ILE A 144 6.13 -1.74 14.51
CA ILE A 144 5.87 -0.66 15.47
C ILE A 144 5.72 -1.24 16.88
N ILE A 145 4.92 -2.29 17.03
CA ILE A 145 4.72 -2.90 18.37
C ILE A 145 6.03 -3.50 18.88
N SER A 146 6.78 -4.22 18.06
CA SER A 146 8.08 -4.79 18.45
C SER A 146 9.06 -3.71 18.91
N LEU A 147 9.16 -2.61 18.16
CA LEU A 147 10.01 -1.46 18.49
C LEU A 147 9.60 -0.82 19.82
N MET A 148 8.32 -0.54 20.01
CA MET A 148 7.82 0.12 21.21
C MET A 148 8.00 -0.75 22.46
N LEU A 149 7.70 -2.06 22.37
CA LEU A 149 7.93 -3.01 23.46
C LEU A 149 9.41 -3.20 23.74
N GLY A 150 10.27 -3.24 22.69
CA GLY A 150 11.72 -3.31 22.83
C GLY A 150 12.32 -2.07 23.49
N SER A 151 11.64 -0.93 23.40
CA SER A 151 11.99 0.34 24.08
C SER A 151 11.36 0.46 25.49
N GLY A 152 10.72 -0.60 26.00
CA GLY A 152 10.18 -0.64 27.37
C GLY A 152 8.78 -0.04 27.54
N LEU A 153 8.08 0.29 26.43
CA LEU A 153 6.67 0.73 26.54
C LEU A 153 5.75 -0.46 26.85
N THR A 154 4.63 -0.16 27.48
CA THR A 154 3.56 -1.14 27.71
C THR A 154 2.82 -1.49 26.43
N VAL A 155 2.13 -2.64 26.38
CA VAL A 155 1.33 -3.03 25.20
C VAL A 155 0.24 -1.98 24.86
N PRO A 156 -0.53 -1.44 25.83
CA PRO A 156 -1.51 -0.39 25.52
C PRO A 156 -0.86 0.88 24.89
N ASP A 157 0.30 1.29 25.40
CA ASP A 157 1.00 2.48 24.88
C ASP A 157 1.56 2.24 23.48
N ALA A 158 2.13 1.05 23.24
CA ALA A 158 2.57 0.62 21.93
C ALA A 158 1.43 0.63 20.90
N LEU A 159 0.24 0.18 21.28
CA LEU A 159 -0.96 0.20 20.43
C LEU A 159 -1.44 1.62 20.10
N VAL A 160 -1.31 2.58 21.03
CA VAL A 160 -1.58 4.01 20.73
C VAL A 160 -0.68 4.52 19.60
N GLN A 161 0.59 4.16 19.63
CA GLN A 161 1.53 4.59 18.58
C GLN A 161 1.25 3.85 17.26
N ALA A 162 0.96 2.55 17.31
CA ALA A 162 0.60 1.77 16.13
C ALA A 162 -0.66 2.34 15.44
N GLN A 163 -1.67 2.70 16.20
CA GLN A 163 -2.90 3.30 15.68
C GLN A 163 -2.67 4.61 14.92
N LYS A 164 -1.70 5.44 15.35
CA LYS A 164 -1.37 6.72 14.70
C LYS A 164 -0.58 6.56 13.41
N VAL A 165 0.16 5.47 13.27
CA VAL A 165 1.14 5.27 12.20
C VAL A 165 0.58 4.37 11.09
N VAL A 166 -0.31 3.45 11.42
CA VAL A 166 -0.93 2.56 10.42
C VAL A 166 -1.78 3.40 9.46
N GLU A 167 -1.43 3.34 8.17
CA GLU A 167 -2.06 4.16 7.12
C GLU A 167 -3.49 3.70 6.75
N ASN A 168 -3.90 2.50 7.19
CA ASN A 168 -5.22 1.95 6.89
C ASN A 168 -6.21 2.21 8.06
N SER A 169 -7.28 2.93 7.78
CA SER A 169 -8.29 3.32 8.78
C SER A 169 -8.98 2.13 9.43
N ILE A 170 -9.27 1.06 8.65
CA ILE A 170 -9.95 -0.14 9.17
C ILE A 170 -9.05 -0.85 10.18
N MET A 171 -7.76 -0.96 9.88
CA MET A 171 -6.79 -1.54 10.80
C MET A 171 -6.55 -0.64 12.01
N ALA A 172 -6.49 0.67 11.83
CA ALA A 172 -6.36 1.63 12.93
C ALA A 172 -7.53 1.55 13.91
N ASP A 173 -8.77 1.41 13.41
CA ASP A 173 -9.96 1.21 14.24
C ASP A 173 -9.94 -0.14 14.98
N ALA A 174 -9.49 -1.21 14.31
CA ALA A 174 -9.33 -2.51 14.95
C ALA A 174 -8.29 -2.46 16.08
N ILE A 175 -7.14 -1.81 15.86
CA ILE A 175 -6.11 -1.57 16.88
C ILE A 175 -6.69 -0.79 18.07
N GLY A 176 -7.51 0.22 17.82
CA GLY A 176 -8.20 0.99 18.85
C GLY A 176 -9.11 0.11 19.72
N ARG A 177 -9.89 -0.80 19.12
CA ARG A 177 -10.72 -1.75 19.85
C ARG A 177 -9.90 -2.75 20.67
N VAL A 178 -8.83 -3.29 20.10
CA VAL A 178 -7.89 -4.19 20.80
C VAL A 178 -7.31 -3.49 22.03
N ARG A 179 -6.87 -2.24 21.90
CA ARG A 179 -6.35 -1.45 23.02
C ARG A 179 -7.39 -1.31 24.16
N LEU A 180 -8.65 -0.99 23.82
CA LEU A 180 -9.73 -0.87 24.81
C LEU A 180 -10.01 -2.21 25.53
N ASP A 181 -9.96 -3.32 24.83
CA ASP A 181 -10.16 -4.64 25.42
C ASP A 181 -9.00 -5.01 26.38
N ILE A 182 -7.76 -4.68 26.03
CA ILE A 182 -6.61 -4.90 26.93
C ILE A 182 -6.71 -4.01 28.18
N THR A 183 -7.13 -2.76 28.06
CA THR A 183 -7.35 -1.90 29.25
C THR A 183 -8.48 -2.39 30.16
N ARG A 184 -9.38 -3.26 29.65
CA ARG A 184 -10.42 -3.95 30.42
C ARG A 184 -9.96 -5.28 31.02
N GLY A 185 -8.70 -5.64 30.83
CA GLY A 185 -8.09 -6.85 31.45
C GLY A 185 -8.05 -8.08 30.54
N LEU A 186 -8.43 -7.99 29.27
CA LEU A 186 -8.21 -9.09 28.32
C LEU A 186 -6.73 -9.19 27.94
N SER A 187 -6.26 -10.42 27.65
CA SER A 187 -4.91 -10.61 27.10
C SER A 187 -4.79 -10.01 25.70
N PHE A 188 -3.58 -9.74 25.23
CA PHE A 188 -3.36 -9.19 23.90
C PHE A 188 -3.88 -10.14 22.82
N THR A 189 -3.57 -11.46 22.96
CA THR A 189 -4.07 -12.49 22.04
C THR A 189 -5.60 -12.56 22.03
N GLN A 190 -6.25 -12.58 23.19
CA GLN A 190 -7.71 -12.63 23.27
C GLN A 190 -8.36 -11.40 22.62
N SER A 191 -7.80 -10.23 22.87
CA SER A 191 -8.26 -8.98 22.28
C SER A 191 -8.13 -8.96 20.75
N LEU A 192 -7.04 -9.49 20.21
CA LEU A 192 -6.85 -9.62 18.77
C LEU A 192 -7.85 -10.58 18.14
N VAL A 193 -8.01 -11.77 18.72
CA VAL A 193 -8.97 -12.78 18.21
C VAL A 193 -10.39 -12.24 18.21
N LYS A 194 -10.81 -11.58 19.29
CA LYS A 194 -12.14 -10.97 19.43
C LYS A 194 -12.41 -9.90 18.35
N ASN A 195 -11.40 -9.10 18.02
CA ASN A 195 -11.53 -7.99 17.06
C ASN A 195 -11.08 -8.37 15.64
N ASN A 196 -10.87 -9.65 15.33
CA ASN A 196 -10.41 -10.14 14.03
C ASN A 196 -11.55 -10.66 13.14
N GLY A 197 -12.78 -10.18 13.31
CA GLY A 197 -13.95 -10.66 12.57
C GLY A 197 -13.81 -10.51 11.04
N ASP A 198 -13.08 -9.50 10.59
CA ASP A 198 -12.84 -9.22 9.16
C ASP A 198 -11.51 -9.82 8.63
N GLY A 199 -10.81 -10.63 9.42
CA GLY A 199 -9.51 -11.20 9.08
C GLY A 199 -8.42 -10.14 8.89
N ILE A 200 -8.49 -9.04 9.64
CA ILE A 200 -7.56 -7.91 9.55
C ILE A 200 -6.17 -8.32 10.06
N PHE A 201 -6.11 -9.12 11.13
CA PHE A 201 -4.88 -9.63 11.69
C PHE A 201 -4.59 -11.04 11.15
N ASP A 202 -3.39 -11.24 10.64
CA ASP A 202 -2.95 -12.53 10.12
C ASP A 202 -2.88 -13.59 11.23
N ARG A 203 -3.23 -14.83 10.88
CA ARG A 203 -3.16 -15.98 11.80
C ARG A 203 -1.75 -16.17 12.38
N MET A 204 -0.73 -15.97 11.56
CA MET A 204 0.66 -16.10 12.00
C MET A 204 1.03 -15.01 13.01
N LEU A 205 0.57 -13.77 12.79
CA LEU A 205 0.75 -12.67 13.74
C LEU A 205 0.11 -13.00 15.08
N VAL A 206 -1.15 -13.44 15.07
CA VAL A 206 -1.88 -13.81 16.30
C VAL A 206 -1.21 -14.98 17.03
N ALA A 207 -0.73 -16.00 16.29
CA ALA A 207 0.00 -17.13 16.88
C ALA A 207 1.32 -16.71 17.53
N SER A 208 2.08 -15.81 16.88
CA SER A 208 3.34 -15.28 17.42
C SER A 208 3.12 -14.41 18.65
N ILE A 209 2.07 -13.61 18.67
CA ILE A 209 1.69 -12.82 19.86
C ILE A 209 1.31 -13.75 21.02
N ASN A 210 0.54 -14.82 20.75
CA ASN A 210 0.20 -15.81 21.76
C ASN A 210 1.47 -16.50 22.34
N ALA A 211 2.39 -16.90 21.47
CA ALA A 211 3.67 -17.49 21.90
C ALA A 211 4.48 -16.48 22.72
N GLY A 212 4.56 -15.24 22.28
CA GLY A 212 5.28 -14.15 22.95
C GLY A 212 4.68 -13.76 24.31
N GLU A 213 3.34 -13.78 24.45
CA GLU A 213 2.67 -13.57 25.73
C GLU A 213 3.02 -14.67 26.73
N ARG A 214 2.96 -15.94 26.31
CA ARG A 214 3.25 -17.09 27.16
C ARG A 214 4.74 -17.16 27.59
N SER A 215 5.63 -16.74 26.74
CA SER A 215 7.09 -16.75 27.01
C SER A 215 7.62 -15.44 27.58
N ASN A 216 6.76 -14.47 27.84
CA ASN A 216 7.12 -13.09 28.24
C ASN A 216 8.17 -12.45 27.32
N SER A 217 8.08 -12.74 26.02
CA SER A 217 9.03 -12.28 24.98
C SER A 217 8.31 -11.75 23.74
N LEU A 218 7.29 -10.92 23.93
CA LEU A 218 6.47 -10.34 22.85
C LEU A 218 7.30 -9.60 21.80
N SER A 219 8.27 -8.78 22.22
CA SER A 219 9.11 -8.01 21.31
C SER A 219 9.89 -8.93 20.36
N ASN A 220 10.53 -9.99 20.88
CA ASN A 220 11.31 -10.93 20.07
C ASN A 220 10.42 -11.73 19.11
N SER A 221 9.25 -12.17 19.58
CA SER A 221 8.29 -12.92 18.73
C SER A 221 7.77 -12.06 17.58
N LEU A 222 7.49 -10.78 17.83
CA LEU A 222 7.07 -9.83 16.80
C LEU A 222 8.22 -9.47 15.84
N GLN A 223 9.47 -9.37 16.33
CA GLN A 223 10.63 -9.15 15.49
C GLN A 223 10.86 -10.32 14.50
N ALA A 224 10.65 -11.55 14.96
CA ALA A 224 10.69 -12.71 14.07
C ALA A 224 9.61 -12.65 12.98
N ASN A 225 8.40 -12.18 13.33
CA ASN A 225 7.33 -11.93 12.37
C ASN A 225 7.66 -10.83 11.37
N CYS A 226 8.30 -9.74 11.79
CA CYS A 226 8.75 -8.69 10.88
C CYS A 226 9.67 -9.25 9.79
N LYS A 227 10.67 -10.06 10.18
CA LYS A 227 11.58 -10.73 9.23
C LYS A 227 10.85 -11.67 8.26
N TYR A 228 9.83 -12.38 8.73
CA TYR A 228 9.01 -13.23 7.87
C TYR A 228 8.22 -12.41 6.84
N TYR A 229 7.52 -11.36 7.27
CA TYR A 229 6.75 -10.50 6.37
C TYR A 229 7.65 -9.77 5.36
N GLU A 230 8.83 -9.31 5.79
CA GLU A 230 9.82 -8.68 4.93
C GLU A 230 10.28 -9.63 3.81
N ARG A 231 10.65 -10.87 4.15
CA ARG A 231 11.00 -11.91 3.16
C ARG A 231 9.83 -12.18 2.22
N THR A 232 8.63 -12.27 2.75
CA THR A 232 7.43 -12.53 1.94
C THR A 232 7.15 -11.39 0.98
N LEU A 233 7.28 -10.12 1.41
CA LEU A 233 7.15 -8.94 0.56
C LEU A 233 8.22 -8.92 -0.54
N THR A 234 9.47 -9.17 -0.19
CA THR A 234 10.57 -9.25 -1.15
C THR A 234 10.30 -10.33 -2.20
N ASN A 235 9.95 -11.55 -1.78
CA ASN A 235 9.65 -12.66 -2.68
C ASN A 235 8.42 -12.42 -3.58
N MET A 236 7.50 -11.55 -3.19
CA MET A 236 6.35 -11.17 -4.02
C MET A 236 6.69 -10.10 -5.04
N ILE A 237 7.69 -9.27 -4.77
CA ILE A 237 8.11 -8.15 -5.63
C ILE A 237 9.15 -8.61 -6.66
N ASP A 238 10.09 -9.47 -6.28
CA ASP A 238 11.19 -9.93 -7.13
C ASP A 238 10.72 -10.64 -8.43
N PRO A 239 9.68 -11.51 -8.44
CA PRO A 239 9.20 -12.11 -9.67
C PRO A 239 8.54 -11.12 -10.64
N VAL A 240 8.07 -9.98 -10.15
CA VAL A 240 7.48 -8.94 -11.01
C VAL A 240 8.57 -8.21 -11.79
N SER A 241 9.75 -8.03 -11.19
CA SER A 241 10.90 -7.42 -11.85
C SER A 241 11.62 -8.35 -12.84
N THR A 242 11.64 -9.67 -12.58
CA THR A 242 12.35 -10.65 -13.42
C THR A 242 11.53 -11.23 -14.58
N LYS A 243 10.19 -11.18 -14.53
CA LYS A 243 9.33 -11.66 -15.64
C LYS A 243 9.06 -10.62 -16.73
N ILE A 244 9.56 -9.41 -16.58
CA ILE A 244 9.35 -8.29 -17.51
C ILE A 244 10.65 -7.97 -18.30
N THR A 245 11.75 -8.65 -17.96
CA THR A 245 12.99 -8.66 -18.77
C THR A 245 13.01 -9.86 -19.69
#